data_2704acd0e6e8759f06f6cb87e1db50b9
#
_entry.id   2704acd0e6e8759f06f6cb87e1db50b9
#
_cell.length_a   1.000
_cell.length_b   1.000
_cell.length_c   1.000
_cell.angle_alpha   90.00
_cell.angle_beta   90.00
_cell.angle_gamma   90.00
#
_symmetry.space_group_name_H-M   'P 1'
#
loop_
_entity.id
_entity.type
_entity.pdbx_description
1 polymer ?
#
loop_
_entity_poly.entity_id
_entity_poly.type
_entity_poly.pdbx_seq_one_letter_code
_entity_poly.pdbx_strand_id
1 'polypeptide(L)'
;MRKKQVLQLLTMLTATAAVCAGLFLRHQPMEVAAVRVEKGNICRTVGVAGMVCYTQETPVTAMVSGMVDALYVIEGERVTQGQALARISGGTAQEQAVLALMTHLDDDGRSALTQTLAEGSVLRAPVSGIVQRVATAAYAPVQAGSIPMTIAAGAPEIVCLCVPADAEDVRVGQLADISTNGKHCGYATVASIKPMIAENSSAYRLILTPQDGLTPVSYTHLR
;
A
#
# COMPACT_ATOMS: atom_id res chain seq x y z
N MET A 1 80.89 -17.34 -64.48
CA MET A 1 80.46 -17.96 -63.20
C MET A 1 79.74 -16.98 -62.25
N ARG A 2 80.00 -15.66 -62.24
CA ARG A 2 79.46 -14.70 -61.31
C ARG A 2 77.92 -14.38 -61.38
N LYS A 3 77.33 -14.49 -62.61
CA LYS A 3 75.87 -14.16 -62.74
C LYS A 3 74.92 -15.16 -62.06
N LYS A 4 75.28 -16.46 -62.05
CA LYS A 4 74.46 -17.51 -61.39
C LYS A 4 74.52 -17.44 -59.86
N GLN A 5 75.67 -17.01 -59.29
CA GLN A 5 75.81 -16.82 -57.85
C GLN A 5 75.03 -15.59 -57.33
N VAL A 6 74.99 -14.51 -58.12
CA VAL A 6 74.25 -13.32 -57.79
C VAL A 6 72.71 -13.61 -57.84
N LEU A 7 72.27 -14.42 -58.82
CA LEU A 7 70.88 -14.82 -58.92
C LEU A 7 70.47 -15.73 -57.76
N GLN A 8 71.31 -16.60 -57.29
CA GLN A 8 71.05 -17.44 -56.11
C GLN A 8 71.00 -16.65 -54.82
N LEU A 9 71.84 -15.68 -54.63
CA LEU A 9 71.80 -14.79 -53.47
C LEU A 9 70.58 -13.94 -53.46
N LEU A 10 70.13 -13.47 -54.62
CA LEU A 10 68.90 -12.65 -54.70
C LEU A 10 67.65 -13.49 -54.40
N THR A 11 67.56 -14.71 -54.84
CA THR A 11 66.43 -15.64 -54.53
C THR A 11 66.43 -16.07 -53.06
N MET A 12 67.60 -16.23 -52.45
CA MET A 12 67.71 -16.53 -51.03
C MET A 12 67.26 -15.33 -50.17
N LEU A 13 67.62 -14.12 -50.59
CA LEU A 13 67.21 -12.86 -49.88
C LEU A 13 65.68 -12.63 -49.97
N THR A 14 65.08 -12.89 -51.12
CA THR A 14 63.62 -12.73 -51.28
C THR A 14 62.88 -13.79 -50.50
N ALA A 15 63.37 -15.02 -50.42
CA ALA A 15 62.75 -16.06 -49.64
C ALA A 15 62.82 -15.78 -48.12
N THR A 16 63.94 -15.30 -47.65
CA THR A 16 64.06 -14.91 -46.24
C THR A 16 63.15 -13.70 -45.89
N ALA A 17 63.08 -12.68 -46.77
CA ALA A 17 62.17 -11.54 -46.61
C ALA A 17 60.69 -12.01 -46.59
N ALA A 18 60.30 -12.97 -47.43
CA ALA A 18 58.95 -13.48 -47.44
C ALA A 18 58.59 -14.24 -46.15
N VAL A 19 59.54 -15.04 -45.62
CA VAL A 19 59.38 -15.77 -44.37
C VAL A 19 59.29 -14.82 -43.20
N CYS A 20 60.12 -13.78 -43.12
CA CYS A 20 60.02 -12.76 -42.07
C CYS A 20 58.71 -11.98 -42.16
N ALA A 21 58.27 -11.57 -43.35
CA ALA A 21 56.96 -10.92 -43.53
C ALA A 21 55.81 -11.82 -43.12
N GLY A 22 55.85 -13.11 -43.44
CA GLY A 22 54.83 -14.09 -43.03
C GLY A 22 54.77 -14.32 -41.52
N LEU A 23 55.91 -14.28 -40.83
CA LEU A 23 55.96 -14.36 -39.37
C LEU A 23 55.47 -13.08 -38.69
N PHE A 24 55.72 -11.91 -39.26
CA PHE A 24 55.24 -10.63 -38.77
C PHE A 24 53.72 -10.48 -38.93
N LEU A 25 53.16 -10.97 -40.05
CA LEU A 25 51.72 -10.96 -40.33
C LEU A 25 50.95 -11.96 -39.46
N ARG A 26 51.61 -12.98 -38.89
CA ARG A 26 50.95 -13.94 -37.98
C ARG A 26 50.76 -13.42 -36.55
N HIS A 27 51.47 -12.38 -36.15
CA HIS A 27 51.30 -11.74 -34.86
C HIS A 27 50.25 -10.60 -34.97
N GLN A 28 48.97 -10.97 -35.15
CA GLN A 28 47.91 -10.01 -34.93
C GLN A 28 47.71 -9.90 -33.41
N PRO A 29 47.88 -8.70 -32.81
CA PRO A 29 47.56 -8.52 -31.40
C PRO A 29 46.07 -8.83 -31.21
N MET A 30 45.78 -9.76 -30.32
CA MET A 30 44.40 -10.05 -29.95
C MET A 30 43.90 -8.83 -29.18
N GLU A 31 42.88 -8.13 -29.72
CA GLU A 31 42.19 -7.09 -28.98
C GLU A 31 41.42 -7.75 -27.83
N VAL A 32 41.89 -7.59 -26.62
CA VAL A 32 41.18 -7.99 -25.40
C VAL A 32 40.49 -6.78 -24.81
N ALA A 33 39.17 -6.86 -24.66
CA ALA A 33 38.43 -5.87 -23.89
C ALA A 33 38.79 -6.06 -22.42
N ALA A 34 39.59 -5.13 -21.88
CA ALA A 34 39.89 -5.10 -20.45
C ALA A 34 38.83 -4.23 -19.75
N VAL A 35 38.08 -4.81 -18.83
CA VAL A 35 37.17 -4.06 -17.95
C VAL A 35 37.88 -3.80 -16.64
N ARG A 36 37.94 -2.54 -16.23
CA ARG A 36 38.50 -2.15 -14.94
C ARG A 36 37.54 -2.59 -13.84
N VAL A 37 38.01 -3.40 -12.91
CA VAL A 37 37.25 -3.80 -11.75
C VAL A 37 37.22 -2.63 -10.76
N GLU A 38 36.03 -2.12 -10.51
CA GLU A 38 35.78 -1.12 -9.48
C GLU A 38 35.14 -1.77 -8.26
N LYS A 39 35.49 -1.29 -7.06
CA LYS A 39 34.85 -1.71 -5.83
C LYS A 39 33.49 -1.02 -5.76
N GLY A 40 32.40 -1.79 -5.79
CA GLY A 40 31.05 -1.32 -5.59
C GLY A 40 30.39 -2.05 -4.43
N ASN A 41 29.39 -1.45 -3.83
CA ASN A 41 28.53 -2.09 -2.86
C ASN A 41 27.43 -2.83 -3.61
N ILE A 42 27.27 -4.10 -3.29
CA ILE A 42 26.14 -4.92 -3.79
C ILE A 42 25.07 -4.87 -2.70
N CYS A 43 23.92 -4.29 -3.02
CA CYS A 43 22.75 -4.33 -2.15
C CYS A 43 21.77 -5.37 -2.66
N ARG A 44 21.33 -6.28 -1.79
CA ARG A 44 20.20 -7.16 -2.05
C ARG A 44 18.91 -6.43 -1.67
N THR A 45 18.00 -6.32 -2.61
CA THR A 45 16.70 -5.69 -2.40
C THR A 45 15.63 -6.77 -2.36
N VAL A 46 14.78 -6.74 -1.34
CA VAL A 46 13.61 -7.61 -1.20
C VAL A 46 12.39 -6.81 -1.62
N GLY A 47 11.71 -7.24 -2.68
CA GLY A 47 10.47 -6.63 -3.16
C GLY A 47 9.26 -7.35 -2.57
N VAL A 48 8.40 -6.62 -1.87
CA VAL A 48 7.17 -7.16 -1.27
C VAL A 48 5.98 -6.28 -1.62
N ALA A 49 4.82 -6.91 -1.85
CA ALA A 49 3.58 -6.18 -2.00
C ALA A 49 2.93 -5.97 -0.62
N GLY A 50 2.34 -4.80 -0.42
CA GLY A 50 1.69 -4.45 0.84
C GLY A 50 0.45 -3.60 0.63
N MET A 51 -0.35 -3.49 1.68
CA MET A 51 -1.52 -2.62 1.74
C MET A 51 -1.39 -1.66 2.92
N VAL A 52 -1.91 -0.46 2.74
CA VAL A 52 -1.99 0.52 3.82
C VAL A 52 -3.23 0.23 4.65
N CYS A 53 -3.03 0.01 5.94
CA CYS A 53 -4.08 -0.20 6.93
C CYS A 53 -3.97 0.88 8.00
N TYR A 54 -5.03 1.07 8.77
CA TYR A 54 -5.00 1.89 9.98
C TYR A 54 -4.91 1.02 11.21
N THR A 55 -4.29 1.55 12.27
CA THR A 55 -4.13 0.81 13.53
C THR A 55 -5.45 0.56 14.24
N GLN A 56 -6.45 1.38 14.00
CA GLN A 56 -7.77 1.29 14.63
C GLN A 56 -8.88 1.42 13.60
N GLU A 57 -9.85 0.52 13.68
CA GLU A 57 -11.11 0.59 12.96
C GLU A 57 -12.23 0.76 13.98
N THR A 58 -12.98 1.85 13.87
CA THR A 58 -14.07 2.18 14.78
C THR A 58 -15.40 2.07 14.04
N PRO A 59 -16.27 1.12 14.41
CA PRO A 59 -17.60 1.01 13.83
C PRO A 59 -18.47 2.17 14.27
N VAL A 60 -19.25 2.72 13.35
CA VAL A 60 -20.33 3.67 13.63
C VAL A 60 -21.61 2.87 13.71
N THR A 61 -22.19 2.78 14.91
CA THR A 61 -23.40 1.99 15.15
C THR A 61 -24.63 2.87 15.05
N ALA A 62 -25.65 2.40 14.34
CA ALA A 62 -26.95 3.08 14.30
C ALA A 62 -27.71 2.86 15.62
N MET A 63 -28.14 3.96 16.24
CA MET A 63 -28.91 3.88 17.49
C MET A 63 -30.42 3.72 17.27
N VAL A 64 -30.90 4.08 16.08
CA VAL A 64 -32.30 4.02 15.71
C VAL A 64 -32.49 3.21 14.43
N SER A 65 -33.63 2.57 14.30
CA SER A 65 -34.05 1.95 13.04
C SER A 65 -34.81 2.93 12.18
N GLY A 66 -34.60 2.90 10.87
CA GLY A 66 -35.25 3.79 9.94
C GLY A 66 -34.69 3.71 8.53
N MET A 67 -34.90 4.76 7.75
CA MET A 67 -34.30 4.92 6.42
C MET A 67 -33.25 6.01 6.45
N VAL A 68 -32.18 5.85 5.72
CA VAL A 68 -31.18 6.89 5.52
C VAL A 68 -31.77 8.00 4.66
N ASP A 69 -32.09 9.13 5.27
CA ASP A 69 -32.63 10.30 4.58
C ASP A 69 -31.55 11.06 3.80
N ALA A 70 -30.38 11.23 4.41
CA ALA A 70 -29.25 11.88 3.78
C ALA A 70 -27.93 11.24 4.24
N LEU A 71 -27.00 11.13 3.31
CA LEU A 71 -25.62 10.72 3.53
C LEU A 71 -24.73 11.94 3.30
N TYR A 72 -23.93 12.32 4.28
CA TYR A 72 -23.12 13.54 4.24
C TYR A 72 -21.65 13.29 3.91
N VAL A 73 -21.23 12.02 3.90
CA VAL A 73 -19.84 11.63 3.69
C VAL A 73 -19.72 10.51 2.68
N ILE A 74 -18.57 10.42 2.06
CA ILE A 74 -18.20 9.34 1.13
C ILE A 74 -16.99 8.55 1.66
N GLU A 75 -16.76 7.37 1.12
CA GLU A 75 -15.55 6.59 1.42
C GLU A 75 -14.28 7.36 1.04
N GLY A 76 -13.28 7.33 1.92
CA GLY A 76 -12.03 8.07 1.78
C GLY A 76 -12.07 9.50 2.33
N GLU A 77 -13.22 10.01 2.74
CA GLU A 77 -13.35 11.36 3.29
C GLU A 77 -12.82 11.43 4.74
N ARG A 78 -12.14 12.52 5.06
CA ARG A 78 -11.66 12.80 6.42
C ARG A 78 -12.76 13.42 7.25
N VAL A 79 -13.00 12.85 8.43
CA VAL A 79 -14.02 13.29 9.36
C VAL A 79 -13.43 13.62 10.73
N THR A 80 -14.06 14.53 11.44
CA THR A 80 -13.73 14.89 12.82
C THR A 80 -14.72 14.27 13.79
N GLN A 81 -14.28 14.01 15.02
CA GLN A 81 -15.15 13.50 16.07
C GLN A 81 -16.39 14.40 16.24
N GLY A 82 -17.57 13.80 16.33
CA GLY A 82 -18.86 14.49 16.43
C GLY A 82 -19.45 14.96 15.11
N GLN A 83 -18.71 14.92 13.99
CA GLN A 83 -19.22 15.30 12.67
C GLN A 83 -20.40 14.41 12.27
N ALA A 84 -21.45 15.03 11.70
CA ALA A 84 -22.60 14.31 11.17
C ALA A 84 -22.20 13.53 9.91
N LEU A 85 -22.50 12.24 9.87
CA LEU A 85 -22.20 11.33 8.78
C LEU A 85 -23.41 11.00 7.93
N ALA A 86 -24.55 10.77 8.58
CA ALA A 86 -25.82 10.49 7.93
C ALA A 86 -27.00 10.90 8.82
N ARG A 87 -28.14 11.08 8.21
CA ARG A 87 -29.42 11.27 8.90
C ARG A 87 -30.29 10.05 8.65
N ILE A 88 -30.89 9.51 9.71
CA ILE A 88 -31.84 8.42 9.67
C ILE A 88 -33.23 8.98 10.03
N SER A 89 -34.20 8.85 9.14
CA SER A 89 -35.61 9.14 9.47
C SER A 89 -36.23 7.92 10.14
N GLY A 90 -36.96 8.13 11.22
CA GLY A 90 -37.61 7.08 11.98
C GLY A 90 -38.61 6.26 11.14
N GLY A 91 -38.60 4.96 11.34
CA GLY A 91 -39.63 4.09 10.75
C GLY A 91 -40.98 4.32 11.41
N THR A 92 -42.07 4.14 10.65
CA THR A 92 -43.46 4.34 11.09
C THR A 92 -43.82 3.69 12.43
N ALA A 93 -43.22 2.51 12.73
CA ALA A 93 -43.44 1.81 14.00
C ALA A 93 -42.85 2.58 15.20
N GLN A 94 -41.69 3.19 15.00
CA GLN A 94 -41.03 3.99 16.05
C GLN A 94 -41.70 5.31 16.27
N GLU A 95 -42.19 5.96 15.21
CA GLU A 95 -43.02 7.18 15.33
C GLU A 95 -44.31 6.90 16.09
N GLN A 96 -44.99 5.80 15.83
CA GLN A 96 -46.19 5.40 16.54
C GLN A 96 -45.93 5.12 18.02
N ALA A 97 -44.82 4.41 18.35
CA ALA A 97 -44.43 4.17 19.74
C ALA A 97 -44.10 5.47 20.50
N VAL A 98 -43.41 6.39 19.82
CA VAL A 98 -43.07 7.71 20.36
C VAL A 98 -44.33 8.54 20.58
N LEU A 99 -45.24 8.56 19.61
CA LEU A 99 -46.54 9.27 19.74
C LEU A 99 -47.34 8.73 20.94
N ALA A 100 -47.40 7.40 21.09
CA ALA A 100 -48.07 6.75 22.22
C ALA A 100 -47.45 7.15 23.57
N LEU A 101 -46.10 7.21 23.62
CA LEU A 101 -45.40 7.63 24.83
C LEU A 101 -45.58 9.13 25.13
N MET A 102 -45.58 9.98 24.12
CA MET A 102 -45.79 11.42 24.26
C MET A 102 -47.15 11.78 24.86
N THR A 103 -48.19 10.94 24.70
CA THR A 103 -49.53 11.19 25.29
C THR A 103 -49.53 11.06 26.80
N HIS A 104 -48.52 10.40 27.40
CA HIS A 104 -48.42 10.18 28.85
C HIS A 104 -47.34 11.03 29.55
N LEU A 105 -46.60 11.83 28.79
CA LEU A 105 -45.54 12.69 29.31
C LEU A 105 -46.05 14.14 29.50
N ASP A 106 -45.49 14.83 30.48
CA ASP A 106 -45.59 16.28 30.63
C ASP A 106 -44.78 17.03 29.56
N ASP A 107 -44.91 18.34 29.50
CA ASP A 107 -44.25 19.16 28.46
C ASP A 107 -42.71 19.09 28.53
N ASP A 108 -42.13 18.96 29.72
CA ASP A 108 -40.69 18.82 29.91
C ASP A 108 -40.21 17.45 29.42
N GLY A 109 -40.94 16.38 29.74
CA GLY A 109 -40.66 15.04 29.26
C GLY A 109 -40.81 14.90 27.77
N ARG A 110 -41.80 15.55 27.13
CA ARG A 110 -41.96 15.58 25.67
C ARG A 110 -40.79 16.27 24.98
N SER A 111 -40.36 17.41 25.54
CA SER A 111 -39.22 18.16 24.98
C SER A 111 -37.92 17.36 25.06
N ALA A 112 -37.65 16.75 26.20
CA ALA A 112 -36.48 15.90 26.41
C ALA A 112 -36.47 14.67 25.48
N LEU A 113 -37.63 14.00 25.31
CA LEU A 113 -37.75 12.86 24.40
C LEU A 113 -37.54 13.24 22.94
N THR A 114 -38.13 14.38 22.51
CA THR A 114 -37.97 14.88 21.15
C THR A 114 -36.53 15.23 20.84
N GLN A 115 -35.82 15.84 21.79
CA GLN A 115 -34.40 16.14 21.64
C GLN A 115 -33.55 14.87 21.52
N THR A 116 -33.77 13.89 22.42
CA THR A 116 -33.04 12.61 22.40
C THR A 116 -33.24 11.84 21.08
N LEU A 117 -34.47 11.84 20.56
CA LEU A 117 -34.79 11.19 19.28
C LEU A 117 -34.16 11.94 18.11
N ALA A 118 -34.18 13.26 18.12
CA ALA A 118 -33.52 14.07 17.09
C ALA A 118 -32.00 13.85 17.07
N GLU A 119 -31.39 13.78 18.25
CA GLU A 119 -29.96 13.48 18.38
C GLU A 119 -29.65 12.05 17.94
N GLY A 120 -30.46 11.05 18.31
CA GLY A 120 -30.28 9.65 17.93
C GLY A 120 -30.51 9.38 16.45
N SER A 121 -31.22 10.25 15.74
CA SER A 121 -31.47 10.13 14.30
C SER A 121 -30.27 10.57 13.43
N VAL A 122 -29.27 11.24 14.00
CA VAL A 122 -28.06 11.66 13.29
C VAL A 122 -26.91 10.74 13.67
N LEU A 123 -26.41 10.00 12.71
CA LEU A 123 -25.15 9.24 12.85
C LEU A 123 -23.99 10.24 12.92
N ARG A 124 -23.20 10.15 13.97
CA ARG A 124 -22.03 11.00 14.19
C ARG A 124 -20.76 10.16 14.28
N ALA A 125 -19.64 10.76 13.87
CA ALA A 125 -18.33 10.15 13.97
C ALA A 125 -17.92 9.98 15.45
N PRO A 126 -17.67 8.76 15.95
CA PRO A 126 -17.23 8.55 17.32
C PRO A 126 -15.78 8.98 17.54
N VAL A 127 -14.98 9.00 16.48
CA VAL A 127 -13.56 9.40 16.46
C VAL A 127 -13.25 10.22 15.21
N SER A 128 -12.16 10.98 15.25
CA SER A 128 -11.61 11.62 14.05
C SER A 128 -10.81 10.59 13.25
N GLY A 129 -10.95 10.60 11.92
CA GLY A 129 -10.28 9.62 11.06
C GLY A 129 -10.69 9.76 9.60
N ILE A 130 -10.65 8.64 8.88
CA ILE A 130 -11.07 8.55 7.48
C ILE A 130 -12.20 7.53 7.38
N VAL A 131 -13.24 7.85 6.63
CA VAL A 131 -14.33 6.90 6.34
C VAL A 131 -13.78 5.77 5.49
N GLN A 132 -13.60 4.59 6.09
CA GLN A 132 -13.02 3.44 5.44
C GLN A 132 -14.04 2.70 4.58
N ARG A 133 -15.27 2.55 5.09
CA ARG A 133 -16.34 1.85 4.41
C ARG A 133 -17.68 2.47 4.74
N VAL A 134 -18.53 2.58 3.72
CA VAL A 134 -19.94 2.94 3.82
C VAL A 134 -20.77 1.74 3.35
N ALA A 135 -21.39 1.03 4.30
CA ALA A 135 -22.20 -0.17 4.04
C ALA A 135 -23.70 0.14 3.83
N THR A 136 -24.04 1.42 3.65
CA THR A 136 -25.40 1.88 3.42
C THR A 136 -25.44 2.88 2.27
N ALA A 137 -26.63 3.20 1.80
CA ALA A 137 -26.85 4.20 0.76
C ALA A 137 -27.99 5.14 1.18
N ALA A 138 -28.13 6.27 0.49
CA ALA A 138 -29.31 7.11 0.65
C ALA A 138 -30.57 6.31 0.33
N TYR A 139 -31.58 6.47 1.16
CA TYR A 139 -32.87 5.75 1.11
C TYR A 139 -32.78 4.25 1.39
N ALA A 140 -31.67 3.75 1.93
CA ALA A 140 -31.56 2.38 2.38
C ALA A 140 -32.09 2.21 3.82
N PRO A 141 -32.71 1.06 4.15
CA PRO A 141 -33.14 0.78 5.51
C PRO A 141 -31.92 0.47 6.41
N VAL A 142 -31.95 0.99 7.62
CA VAL A 142 -30.94 0.77 8.66
C VAL A 142 -31.66 0.28 9.92
N GLN A 143 -31.10 -0.73 10.58
CA GLN A 143 -31.62 -1.26 11.84
C GLN A 143 -30.77 -0.73 13.02
N ALA A 144 -31.40 -0.50 14.16
CA ALA A 144 -30.68 -0.21 15.39
C ALA A 144 -29.71 -1.34 15.73
N GLY A 145 -28.50 -0.99 16.12
CA GLY A 145 -27.39 -1.94 16.36
C GLY A 145 -26.61 -2.36 15.11
N SER A 146 -27.06 -2.04 13.89
CA SER A 146 -26.25 -2.26 12.68
C SER A 146 -25.08 -1.29 12.57
N ILE A 147 -24.10 -1.66 11.74
CA ILE A 147 -22.87 -0.85 11.49
C ILE A 147 -22.92 -0.34 10.05
N PRO A 148 -23.59 0.80 9.78
CA PRO A 148 -23.67 1.36 8.45
C PRO A 148 -22.35 1.94 7.94
N MET A 149 -21.40 2.27 8.81
CA MET A 149 -20.12 2.86 8.44
C MET A 149 -19.01 2.39 9.36
N THR A 150 -17.77 2.44 8.87
CA THR A 150 -16.54 2.20 9.65
C THR A 150 -15.57 3.34 9.41
N ILE A 151 -15.01 3.89 10.50
CA ILE A 151 -14.00 4.94 10.46
C ILE A 151 -12.65 4.31 10.82
N ALA A 152 -11.68 4.50 9.95
CA ALA A 152 -10.29 4.18 10.20
C ALA A 152 -9.62 5.34 10.94
N ALA A 153 -9.06 5.04 12.11
CA ALA A 153 -8.42 6.01 12.98
C ALA A 153 -7.00 5.56 13.35
N GLY A 154 -6.23 6.46 13.93
CA GLY A 154 -4.85 6.19 14.32
C GLY A 154 -3.83 6.41 13.21
N ALA A 155 -2.63 5.89 13.42
CA ALA A 155 -1.55 6.01 12.45
C ALA A 155 -1.72 5.02 11.29
N PRO A 156 -1.38 5.40 10.06
CA PRO A 156 -1.33 4.45 8.95
C PRO A 156 -0.15 3.49 9.15
N GLU A 157 -0.38 2.22 8.86
CA GLU A 157 0.62 1.16 8.83
C GLU A 157 0.57 0.48 7.46
N ILE A 158 1.72 -0.01 7.00
CA ILE A 158 1.79 -0.81 5.77
C ILE A 158 2.00 -2.26 6.18
N VAL A 159 1.05 -3.10 5.81
CA VAL A 159 1.11 -4.54 6.07
C VAL A 159 1.51 -5.26 4.80
N CYS A 160 2.65 -5.94 4.84
CA CYS A 160 3.17 -6.74 3.74
C CYS A 160 3.23 -8.21 4.13
N LEU A 161 3.11 -9.10 3.13
CA LEU A 161 3.38 -10.51 3.28
C LEU A 161 4.67 -10.84 2.55
N CYS A 162 5.56 -11.52 3.25
CA CYS A 162 6.88 -11.91 2.75
C CYS A 162 7.05 -13.42 2.85
N VAL A 163 7.68 -14.02 1.85
CA VAL A 163 8.03 -15.45 1.90
C VAL A 163 9.20 -15.67 2.86
N PRO A 164 9.35 -16.87 3.47
CA PRO A 164 10.39 -17.12 4.47
C PRO A 164 11.81 -16.83 3.98
N ALA A 165 12.12 -17.17 2.74
CA ALA A 165 13.44 -16.96 2.15
C ALA A 165 13.87 -15.49 2.08
N ASP A 166 12.91 -14.60 1.87
CA ASP A 166 13.15 -13.15 1.79
C ASP A 166 13.10 -12.50 3.18
N ALA A 167 12.32 -13.08 4.10
CA ALA A 167 12.19 -12.57 5.46
C ALA A 167 13.49 -12.69 6.28
N GLU A 168 14.39 -13.63 5.93
CA GLU A 168 15.70 -13.80 6.58
C GLU A 168 16.61 -12.59 6.40
N ASP A 169 16.45 -11.86 5.31
CA ASP A 169 17.25 -10.66 4.99
C ASP A 169 16.65 -9.37 5.53
N VAL A 170 15.41 -9.40 6.03
CA VAL A 170 14.72 -8.22 6.57
C VAL A 170 14.96 -8.10 8.07
N ARG A 171 15.25 -6.88 8.54
CA ARG A 171 15.47 -6.57 9.96
C ARG A 171 14.52 -5.48 10.44
N VAL A 172 14.09 -5.57 11.68
CA VAL A 172 13.34 -4.49 12.35
C VAL A 172 14.23 -3.24 12.42
N GLY A 173 13.67 -2.08 12.11
CA GLY A 173 14.38 -0.81 12.01
C GLY A 173 14.98 -0.52 10.62
N GLN A 174 14.91 -1.46 9.68
CA GLN A 174 15.39 -1.28 8.31
C GLN A 174 14.48 -0.32 7.56
N LEU A 175 15.10 0.53 6.72
CA LEU A 175 14.38 1.43 5.83
C LEU A 175 13.88 0.69 4.60
N ALA A 176 12.64 0.92 4.24
CA ALA A 176 11.99 0.41 3.03
C ALA A 176 11.56 1.57 2.14
N ASP A 177 11.77 1.42 0.84
CA ASP A 177 11.27 2.34 -0.18
C ASP A 177 9.85 1.92 -0.59
N ILE A 178 8.92 2.88 -0.57
CA ILE A 178 7.54 2.66 -0.95
C ILE A 178 7.32 3.22 -2.34
N SER A 179 6.90 2.35 -3.24
CA SER A 179 6.53 2.74 -4.60
C SER A 179 5.14 2.24 -4.97
N THR A 180 4.44 3.02 -5.76
CA THR A 180 3.12 2.69 -6.30
C THR A 180 3.13 2.90 -7.80
N ASN A 181 2.78 1.87 -8.57
CA ASN A 181 2.82 1.91 -10.03
C ASN A 181 4.19 2.35 -10.58
N GLY A 182 5.28 1.95 -9.91
CA GLY A 182 6.64 2.33 -10.30
C GLY A 182 7.06 3.77 -9.93
N LYS A 183 6.19 4.52 -9.25
CA LYS A 183 6.51 5.87 -8.74
C LYS A 183 6.84 5.79 -7.26
N HIS A 184 7.98 6.36 -6.88
CA HIS A 184 8.37 6.52 -5.48
C HIS A 184 7.35 7.39 -4.73
N CYS A 185 6.89 6.91 -3.56
CA CYS A 185 5.88 7.57 -2.73
C CYS A 185 6.42 8.01 -1.37
N GLY A 186 7.54 7.46 -0.92
CA GLY A 186 8.15 7.78 0.36
C GLY A 186 8.89 6.60 0.98
N TYR A 187 9.26 6.74 2.23
CA TYR A 187 9.98 5.73 2.99
C TYR A 187 9.16 5.25 4.18
N ALA A 188 9.37 3.99 4.56
CA ALA A 188 8.84 3.43 5.78
C ALA A 188 9.94 2.68 6.55
N THR A 189 9.74 2.50 7.84
CA THR A 189 10.61 1.70 8.69
C THR A 189 9.92 0.41 9.06
N VAL A 190 10.62 -0.72 8.98
CA VAL A 190 10.11 -2.02 9.42
C VAL A 190 9.92 -1.98 10.94
N ALA A 191 8.66 -1.94 11.39
CA ALA A 191 8.30 -1.88 12.80
C ALA A 191 8.26 -3.27 13.44
N SER A 192 7.76 -4.29 12.72
CA SER A 192 7.72 -5.66 13.25
C SER A 192 7.70 -6.71 12.13
N ILE A 193 8.20 -7.89 12.48
CA ILE A 193 8.22 -9.09 11.64
C ILE A 193 7.57 -10.20 12.46
N LYS A 194 6.45 -10.74 12.00
CA LYS A 194 5.72 -11.81 12.71
C LYS A 194 5.50 -13.01 11.81
N PRO A 195 5.83 -14.22 12.24
CA PRO A 195 5.50 -15.42 11.49
C PRO A 195 3.98 -15.57 11.41
N MET A 196 3.49 -15.98 10.27
CA MET A 196 2.09 -16.29 10.02
C MET A 196 2.00 -17.69 9.44
N ILE A 197 1.32 -18.58 10.14
CA ILE A 197 1.10 -19.96 9.70
C ILE A 197 -0.30 -20.01 9.12
N ALA A 198 -0.40 -20.19 7.80
CA ALA A 198 -1.65 -20.53 7.13
C ALA A 198 -1.61 -22.01 6.78
N GLU A 199 -2.75 -22.67 6.69
CA GLU A 199 -2.92 -24.15 6.62
C GLU A 199 -2.01 -24.88 5.61
N ASN A 200 -1.36 -24.17 4.68
CA ASN A 200 -0.49 -24.78 3.68
C ASN A 200 0.72 -23.93 3.25
N SER A 201 0.99 -22.81 3.91
CA SER A 201 2.14 -21.94 3.59
C SER A 201 2.64 -21.18 4.82
N SER A 202 3.94 -21.16 5.00
CA SER A 202 4.58 -20.26 5.97
C SER A 202 4.80 -18.92 5.29
N ALA A 203 4.39 -17.84 5.94
CA ALA A 203 4.64 -16.48 5.50
C ALA A 203 5.03 -15.62 6.71
N TYR A 204 5.68 -14.50 6.45
CA TYR A 204 5.94 -13.50 7.47
C TYR A 204 5.11 -12.26 7.17
N ARG A 205 4.44 -11.75 8.20
CA ARG A 205 3.79 -10.45 8.17
C ARG A 205 4.79 -9.40 8.60
N LEU A 206 5.07 -8.48 7.69
CA LEU A 206 5.87 -7.28 7.96
C LEU A 206 4.92 -6.13 8.22
N ILE A 207 5.15 -5.39 9.29
CA ILE A 207 4.44 -4.13 9.58
C ILE A 207 5.46 -3.02 9.44
N LEU A 208 5.18 -2.06 8.55
CA LEU A 208 6.03 -0.93 8.31
C LEU A 208 5.30 0.35 8.72
N THR A 209 6.01 1.23 9.38
CA THR A 209 5.52 2.57 9.76
C THR A 209 6.04 3.58 8.75
N PRO A 210 5.17 4.32 8.04
CA PRO A 210 5.58 5.39 7.15
C PRO A 210 6.32 6.49 7.91
N GLN A 211 7.39 7.03 7.34
CA GLN A 211 8.16 8.13 7.97
C GLN A 211 7.54 9.50 7.71
N ASP A 212 6.95 9.72 6.54
CA ASP A 212 6.26 10.95 6.17
C ASP A 212 4.82 10.63 5.81
N GLY A 213 3.89 11.54 6.14
CA GLY A 213 2.46 11.39 6.02
C GLY A 213 1.99 10.92 4.64
N LEU A 214 2.13 9.63 4.39
CA LEU A 214 1.49 8.97 3.27
C LEU A 214 -0.01 9.14 3.45
N THR A 215 -0.60 9.95 2.60
CA THR A 215 -2.05 9.97 2.47
C THR A 215 -2.45 8.61 1.91
N PRO A 216 -3.26 7.83 2.62
CA PRO A 216 -3.75 6.57 2.10
C PRO A 216 -4.58 6.87 0.86
N VAL A 217 -4.11 6.41 -0.26
CA VAL A 217 -4.91 6.34 -1.46
C VAL A 217 -5.69 5.03 -1.33
N SER A 218 -7.00 5.12 -1.24
CA SER A 218 -7.88 3.96 -1.26
C SER A 218 -7.69 3.24 -2.58
N TYR A 219 -6.92 2.14 -2.58
CA TYR A 219 -6.72 1.31 -3.76
C TYR A 219 -7.85 0.30 -3.87
N THR A 220 -8.84 0.61 -4.69
CA THR A 220 -9.91 -0.32 -5.07
C THR A 220 -9.57 -1.18 -6.30
N HIS A 221 -8.42 -1.02 -6.93
CA HIS A 221 -8.03 -1.81 -8.09
C HIS A 221 -6.54 -2.14 -8.10
N LEU A 222 -6.20 -3.31 -7.58
CA LEU A 222 -5.00 -4.05 -8.00
C LEU A 222 -5.44 -5.05 -9.07
N ARG A 223 -5.05 -4.82 -10.31
CA ARG A 223 -4.98 -5.84 -11.36
C ARG A 223 -3.56 -6.32 -11.44
#